data_b97cae4c7677cd5bce7c9b8ec51d4b65
#
_entry.id   b97cae4c7677cd5bce7c9b8ec51d4b65
#
_cell.length_a   1.000
_cell.length_b   1.000
_cell.length_c   1.000
_cell.angle_alpha   90.00
_cell.angle_beta   90.00
_cell.angle_gamma   90.00
#
_symmetry.space_group_name_H-M   'P 1'
#
loop_
_entity.id
_entity.type
_entity.pdbx_description
1 polymer ?
#
loop_
_entity_poly.entity_id
_entity_poly.type
_entity_poly.pdbx_seq_one_letter_code
_entity_poly.pdbx_strand_id
1 'polypeptide(L)'
;MPAASHINPDWHPKLEESPSYDLLVAGGGPSGLSAALAAARAGFSTLLVEANGQLGGMGVSGMVSHWLGGRTNDTDHWVVGGIFRELSLEAAERGIAGLPRAGSGDRFEPYGWNRGKGQLQAGIPFDPFAMAALLEEKLVDAGVNILYHTRVVDVLV
;
A
#
# COMPACT_ATOMS: atom_id res chain seq x y z
N MET A 1 -21.42 28.73 -19.62
CA MET A 1 -20.20 28.29 -18.93
C MET A 1 -20.32 28.75 -17.50
N PRO A 2 -20.25 27.89 -16.49
CA PRO A 2 -20.23 28.33 -15.11
C PRO A 2 -18.94 29.10 -14.86
N ALA A 3 -19.08 30.24 -14.19
CA ALA A 3 -17.99 31.13 -13.87
C ALA A 3 -16.90 30.38 -13.07
N ALA A 4 -15.66 30.69 -13.37
CA ALA A 4 -14.51 30.19 -12.65
C ALA A 4 -14.69 30.39 -11.15
N SER A 5 -14.33 29.36 -10.40
CA SER A 5 -14.37 29.31 -8.95
C SER A 5 -13.93 30.62 -8.32
N HIS A 6 -14.74 31.11 -7.40
CA HIS A 6 -14.39 32.23 -6.52
C HIS A 6 -13.29 31.78 -5.54
N ILE A 7 -12.10 31.54 -6.05
CA ILE A 7 -10.92 31.48 -5.19
C ILE A 7 -10.71 32.92 -4.75
N ASN A 8 -10.91 33.18 -3.46
CA ASN A 8 -10.59 34.47 -2.89
C ASN A 8 -9.08 34.72 -3.09
N PRO A 9 -8.68 35.69 -3.96
CA PRO A 9 -7.28 35.95 -4.23
C PRO A 9 -6.51 36.43 -2.98
N ASP A 10 -7.23 36.88 -1.97
CA ASP A 10 -6.66 37.34 -0.70
C ASP A 10 -6.63 36.24 0.38
N TRP A 11 -7.02 34.99 0.01
CA TRP A 11 -6.91 33.87 0.93
C TRP A 11 -5.46 33.40 1.04
N HIS A 12 -4.83 33.72 2.13
CA HIS A 12 -3.51 33.21 2.50
C HIS A 12 -3.70 32.20 3.63
N PRO A 13 -3.45 30.91 3.38
CA PRO A 13 -3.49 29.94 4.46
C PRO A 13 -2.46 30.34 5.54
N LYS A 14 -2.88 30.28 6.77
CA LYS A 14 -1.95 30.38 7.88
C LYS A 14 -1.09 29.13 7.86
N LEU A 15 0.14 29.27 7.42
CA LEU A 15 1.10 28.17 7.40
C LEU A 15 1.59 27.94 8.82
N GLU A 16 1.40 26.72 9.29
CA GLU A 16 2.01 26.23 10.53
C GLU A 16 3.26 25.42 10.15
N GLU A 17 4.37 25.73 10.78
CA GLU A 17 5.60 24.95 10.59
C GLU A 17 5.43 23.56 11.21
N SER A 18 5.70 22.54 10.43
CA SER A 18 5.78 21.15 10.86
C SER A 18 7.24 20.78 11.15
N PRO A 19 7.51 19.75 11.96
CA PRO A 19 8.85 19.17 12.04
C PRO A 19 9.41 18.85 10.66
N SER A 20 10.72 19.07 10.47
CA SER A 20 11.38 18.70 9.23
C SER A 20 11.64 17.19 9.16
N TYR A 21 11.55 16.64 7.95
CA TYR A 21 11.82 15.23 7.65
C TYR A 21 12.82 15.13 6.51
N ASP A 22 13.60 14.06 6.50
CA ASP A 22 14.50 13.75 5.37
C ASP A 22 13.70 13.34 4.14
N LEU A 23 12.56 12.67 4.34
CA LEU A 23 11.68 12.21 3.27
C LEU A 23 10.22 12.43 3.61
N LEU A 24 9.48 13.03 2.67
CA LEU A 24 8.02 13.06 2.68
C LEU A 24 7.48 12.17 1.56
N VAL A 25 6.59 11.25 1.91
CA VAL A 25 5.91 10.35 0.97
C VAL A 25 4.46 10.77 0.83
N ALA A 26 4.03 11.13 -0.37
CA ALA A 26 2.66 11.53 -0.67
C ALA A 26 1.84 10.33 -1.16
N GLY A 27 0.96 9.83 -0.31
CA GLY A 27 0.06 8.72 -0.55
C GLY A 27 0.51 7.40 0.08
N GLY A 28 -0.38 6.78 0.85
CA GLY A 28 -0.18 5.51 1.57
C GLY A 28 -0.63 4.27 0.79
N GLY A 29 -0.64 4.32 -0.56
CA GLY A 29 -0.85 3.15 -1.39
C GLY A 29 0.36 2.20 -1.39
N PRO A 30 0.31 1.05 -2.09
CA PRO A 30 1.37 0.04 -2.05
C PRO A 30 2.78 0.59 -2.35
N SER A 31 2.89 1.51 -3.30
CA SER A 31 4.17 2.13 -3.65
C SER A 31 4.68 3.07 -2.56
N GLY A 32 3.79 3.94 -2.05
CA GLY A 32 4.17 4.92 -1.02
C GLY A 32 4.53 4.26 0.30
N LEU A 33 3.74 3.29 0.76
CA LEU A 33 4.08 2.56 1.98
C LEU A 33 5.42 1.82 1.87
N SER A 34 5.69 1.22 0.70
CA SER A 34 6.97 0.53 0.47
C SER A 34 8.15 1.50 0.45
N ALA A 35 7.95 2.69 -0.16
CA ALA A 35 8.97 3.74 -0.15
C ALA A 35 9.23 4.26 1.27
N ALA A 36 8.17 4.54 2.03
CA ALA A 36 8.30 5.01 3.42
C ALA A 36 8.99 3.98 4.31
N LEU A 37 8.59 2.71 4.20
CA LEU A 37 9.19 1.63 4.97
C LEU A 37 10.67 1.43 4.63
N ALA A 38 11.01 1.48 3.34
CA ALA A 38 12.40 1.36 2.90
C ALA A 38 13.27 2.52 3.40
N ALA A 39 12.77 3.75 3.32
CA ALA A 39 13.48 4.94 3.79
C ALA A 39 13.70 4.90 5.30
N ALA A 40 12.68 4.61 6.08
CA ALA A 40 12.79 4.52 7.53
C ALA A 40 13.79 3.41 7.95
N ARG A 41 13.77 2.26 7.30
CA ARG A 41 14.75 1.18 7.52
C ARG A 41 16.18 1.57 7.13
N ALA A 42 16.33 2.52 6.21
CA ALA A 42 17.63 3.09 5.86
C ALA A 42 18.09 4.19 6.83
N GLY A 43 17.30 4.53 7.85
CA GLY A 43 17.62 5.50 8.89
C GLY A 43 17.17 6.92 8.59
N PHE A 44 16.35 7.14 7.56
CA PHE A 44 15.80 8.46 7.24
C PHE A 44 14.57 8.77 8.08
N SER A 45 14.51 9.98 8.65
CA SER A 45 13.28 10.50 9.24
C SER A 45 12.21 10.67 8.16
N THR A 46 11.11 9.92 8.31
CA THR A 46 10.14 9.77 7.22
C THR A 46 8.74 10.18 7.66
N LEU A 47 8.09 11.02 6.86
CA LEU A 47 6.68 11.37 6.97
C LEU A 47 5.91 10.79 5.80
N LEU A 48 4.85 10.04 6.07
CA LEU A 48 3.87 9.59 5.08
C LEU A 48 2.57 10.36 5.26
N VAL A 49 2.10 10.95 4.17
CA VAL A 49 0.84 11.73 4.14
C VAL A 49 -0.19 10.95 3.32
N GLU A 50 -1.33 10.62 3.92
CA GLU A 50 -2.41 9.86 3.29
C GLU A 50 -3.73 10.65 3.34
N ALA A 51 -4.40 10.72 2.20
CA ALA A 51 -5.65 11.45 2.06
C ALA A 51 -6.85 10.77 2.74
N ASN A 52 -6.81 9.46 2.84
CA ASN A 52 -7.83 8.64 3.49
C ASN A 52 -7.47 8.36 4.96
N GLY A 53 -8.37 7.66 5.67
CA GLY A 53 -8.16 7.25 7.05
C GLY A 53 -7.48 5.89 7.22
N GLN A 54 -6.90 5.32 6.14
CA GLN A 54 -6.25 4.01 6.18
C GLN A 54 -5.23 3.86 5.05
N LEU A 55 -4.23 3.02 5.29
CA LEU A 55 -3.20 2.66 4.32
C LEU A 55 -3.68 1.57 3.35
N GLY A 56 -2.88 1.34 2.31
CA GLY A 56 -3.07 0.26 1.34
C GLY A 56 -3.70 0.68 0.02
N GLY A 57 -4.22 1.91 -0.07
CA GLY A 57 -4.72 2.50 -1.32
C GLY A 57 -5.69 1.59 -2.08
N MET A 58 -5.38 1.24 -3.33
CA MET A 58 -6.25 0.42 -4.18
C MET A 58 -6.52 -0.96 -3.57
N GLY A 59 -5.57 -1.56 -2.89
CA GLY A 59 -5.72 -2.87 -2.26
C GLY A 59 -6.69 -2.88 -1.07
N VAL A 60 -6.80 -1.77 -0.37
CA VAL A 60 -7.63 -1.61 0.83
C VAL A 60 -8.84 -0.75 0.53
N SER A 61 -8.68 0.57 0.41
CA SER A 61 -9.79 1.51 0.14
C SER A 61 -10.45 1.28 -1.21
N GLY A 62 -9.70 0.85 -2.21
CA GLY A 62 -10.21 0.48 -3.53
C GLY A 62 -10.79 -0.92 -3.62
N MET A 63 -10.73 -1.70 -2.53
CA MET A 63 -11.29 -3.07 -2.40
C MET A 63 -10.73 -4.09 -3.43
N VAL A 64 -9.58 -3.81 -4.04
CA VAL A 64 -8.86 -4.78 -4.88
C VAL A 64 -7.95 -5.63 -3.99
N SER A 65 -8.57 -6.42 -3.13
CA SER A 65 -7.93 -7.20 -2.06
C SER A 65 -7.21 -8.46 -2.57
N HIS A 66 -6.46 -8.31 -3.63
CA HIS A 66 -5.79 -9.42 -4.30
C HIS A 66 -4.53 -8.94 -5.02
N TRP A 67 -3.37 -9.33 -4.53
CA TRP A 67 -2.11 -9.03 -5.21
C TRP A 67 -1.79 -10.07 -6.28
N LEU A 68 -1.53 -9.62 -7.49
CA LEU A 68 -1.27 -10.46 -8.65
C LEU A 68 0.19 -10.31 -9.12
N GLY A 69 0.72 -11.37 -9.75
CA GLY A 69 2.01 -11.34 -10.45
C GLY A 69 3.26 -11.39 -9.56
N GLY A 70 3.10 -11.52 -8.26
CA GLY A 70 4.25 -11.59 -7.33
C GLY A 70 4.91 -12.97 -7.24
N ARG A 71 4.24 -14.01 -7.74
CA ARG A 71 4.68 -15.41 -7.71
C ARG A 71 4.42 -16.10 -9.05
N THR A 72 5.14 -17.17 -9.34
CA THR A 72 4.86 -18.04 -10.48
C THR A 72 3.66 -18.93 -10.18
N ASN A 73 2.97 -19.38 -11.24
CA ASN A 73 1.75 -20.19 -11.11
C ASN A 73 1.99 -21.68 -10.88
N ASP A 74 3.12 -22.16 -11.30
CA ASP A 74 3.49 -23.57 -11.36
C ASP A 74 4.45 -23.99 -10.24
N THR A 75 5.14 -23.03 -9.68
CA THR A 75 6.10 -23.21 -8.60
C THR A 75 5.89 -22.14 -7.55
N ASP A 76 6.24 -22.39 -6.31
CA ASP A 76 6.19 -21.39 -5.24
C ASP A 76 7.29 -20.32 -5.37
N HIS A 77 7.77 -20.08 -6.60
CA HIS A 77 8.83 -19.12 -6.84
C HIS A 77 8.31 -17.68 -6.77
N TRP A 78 9.02 -16.84 -6.01
CA TRP A 78 8.74 -15.42 -5.90
C TRP A 78 9.41 -14.66 -7.05
N VAL A 79 8.60 -13.98 -7.85
CA VAL A 79 9.06 -13.08 -8.93
C VAL A 79 9.37 -11.70 -8.35
N VAL A 80 8.55 -11.25 -7.41
CA VAL A 80 8.75 -9.99 -6.69
C VAL A 80 9.19 -10.30 -5.26
N GLY A 81 10.37 -9.83 -4.90
CA GLY A 81 10.98 -10.02 -3.57
C GLY A 81 10.77 -8.82 -2.64
N GLY A 82 11.72 -8.63 -1.71
CA GLY A 82 11.78 -7.50 -0.80
C GLY A 82 10.54 -7.35 0.07
N ILE A 83 10.11 -6.10 0.27
CA ILE A 83 8.98 -5.73 1.13
C ILE A 83 7.68 -6.44 0.70
N PHE A 84 7.43 -6.59 -0.60
CA PHE A 84 6.25 -7.30 -1.08
C PHE A 84 6.18 -8.74 -0.58
N ARG A 85 7.29 -9.49 -0.72
CA ARG A 85 7.38 -10.87 -0.24
C ARG A 85 7.26 -10.95 1.27
N GLU A 86 7.96 -10.08 1.98
CA GLU A 86 7.93 -9.99 3.45
C GLU A 86 6.51 -9.81 3.96
N LEU A 87 5.81 -8.77 3.49
CA LEU A 87 4.45 -8.48 3.90
C LEU A 87 3.47 -9.59 3.54
N SER A 88 3.66 -10.21 2.37
CA SER A 88 2.81 -11.32 1.93
C SER A 88 2.96 -12.55 2.83
N LEU A 89 4.19 -12.90 3.21
CA LEU A 89 4.47 -14.03 4.09
C LEU A 89 3.93 -13.78 5.49
N GLU A 90 4.17 -12.60 6.04
CA GLU A 90 3.67 -12.24 7.36
C GLU A 90 2.15 -12.18 7.42
N ALA A 91 1.52 -11.59 6.40
CA ALA A 91 0.06 -11.57 6.30
C ALA A 91 -0.53 -12.98 6.25
N ALA A 92 0.12 -13.91 5.54
CA ALA A 92 -0.31 -15.30 5.49
C ALA A 92 -0.12 -16.02 6.83
N GLU A 93 1.00 -15.79 7.52
CA GLU A 93 1.27 -16.36 8.84
C GLU A 93 0.25 -15.88 9.88
N ARG A 94 -0.16 -14.63 9.79
CA ARG A 94 -1.20 -14.04 10.65
C ARG A 94 -2.64 -14.40 10.24
N GLY A 95 -2.83 -15.17 9.14
CA GLY A 95 -4.16 -15.52 8.64
C GLY A 95 -4.89 -14.36 7.94
N ILE A 96 -4.20 -13.27 7.63
CA ILE A 96 -4.74 -12.09 6.92
C ILE A 96 -4.82 -12.35 5.42
N ALA A 97 -3.87 -13.12 4.87
CA ALA A 97 -3.77 -13.42 3.45
C ALA A 97 -3.70 -14.92 3.18
N GLY A 98 -4.15 -15.32 1.98
CA GLY A 98 -3.98 -16.66 1.46
C GLY A 98 -2.73 -16.76 0.59
N LEU A 99 -1.89 -17.77 0.83
CA LEU A 99 -0.78 -18.14 -0.05
C LEU A 99 -1.05 -19.52 -0.64
N PRO A 100 -1.67 -19.60 -1.83
CA PRO A 100 -1.87 -20.88 -2.52
C PRO A 100 -0.50 -21.55 -2.75
N ARG A 101 -0.42 -22.85 -2.45
CA ARG A 101 0.79 -23.65 -2.67
C ARG A 101 0.71 -24.40 -3.98
N ALA A 102 1.80 -24.46 -4.73
CA ALA A 102 1.88 -25.29 -5.91
C ALA A 102 1.60 -26.76 -5.53
N GLY A 103 0.69 -27.42 -6.26
CA GLY A 103 0.35 -28.83 -6.05
C GLY A 103 -0.50 -29.16 -4.84
N SER A 104 -0.95 -28.20 -4.05
CA SER A 104 -1.80 -28.45 -2.86
C SER A 104 -3.23 -28.86 -3.21
N GLY A 105 -3.64 -28.69 -4.47
CA GLY A 105 -5.05 -28.86 -4.85
C GLY A 105 -5.94 -27.69 -4.37
N ASP A 106 -5.37 -26.75 -3.62
CA ASP A 106 -6.01 -25.52 -3.22
C ASP A 106 -6.22 -24.67 -4.47
N ARG A 107 -7.25 -25.02 -5.19
CA ARG A 107 -7.71 -24.22 -6.30
C ARG A 107 -8.39 -22.99 -5.77
N PHE A 108 -7.58 -22.01 -5.38
CA PHE A 108 -8.06 -20.66 -5.39
C PHE A 108 -8.30 -20.32 -6.88
N GLU A 109 -9.53 -20.49 -7.34
CA GLU A 109 -9.95 -20.00 -8.66
C GLU A 109 -10.18 -18.48 -8.51
N PRO A 110 -9.18 -17.64 -8.81
CA PRO A 110 -9.42 -16.23 -8.86
C PRO A 110 -10.28 -15.98 -10.10
N TYR A 111 -11.51 -15.59 -9.88
CA TYR A 111 -12.38 -15.02 -10.89
C TYR A 111 -12.28 -15.73 -12.26
N GLY A 112 -13.14 -16.65 -12.56
CA GLY A 112 -13.44 -17.37 -13.78
C GLY A 112 -12.92 -16.96 -15.16
N TRP A 113 -11.93 -16.12 -15.25
CA TRP A 113 -11.41 -15.50 -16.45
C TRP A 113 -10.39 -16.35 -17.19
N ASN A 114 -9.81 -17.34 -16.57
CA ASN A 114 -8.76 -18.15 -17.17
C ASN A 114 -8.85 -19.62 -16.75
N ARG A 115 -9.99 -20.21 -16.97
CA ARG A 115 -10.15 -21.66 -16.88
C ARG A 115 -9.30 -22.34 -17.96
N GLY A 116 -8.04 -22.51 -17.74
CA GLY A 116 -7.32 -23.42 -18.58
C GLY A 116 -5.83 -23.20 -18.83
N LYS A 117 -5.27 -22.07 -18.59
CA LYS A 117 -3.84 -21.86 -18.84
C LYS A 117 -3.16 -20.92 -17.85
N GLY A 118 -3.21 -21.26 -16.57
CA GLY A 118 -2.11 -21.06 -15.62
C GLY A 118 -1.60 -19.65 -15.31
N GLN A 119 -2.13 -18.57 -15.83
CA GLN A 119 -1.43 -17.28 -15.76
C GLN A 119 -1.85 -16.31 -14.65
N LEU A 120 -2.91 -16.58 -13.91
CA LEU A 120 -3.37 -15.69 -12.84
C LEU A 120 -3.61 -16.41 -11.50
N GLN A 121 -3.12 -17.62 -11.33
CA GLN A 121 -3.41 -18.44 -10.15
C GLN A 121 -2.55 -18.12 -8.93
N ALA A 122 -1.45 -17.42 -9.10
CA ALA A 122 -0.52 -17.11 -8.01
C ALA A 122 -0.84 -15.78 -7.29
N GLY A 123 -2.10 -15.39 -7.31
CA GLY A 123 -2.54 -14.23 -6.56
C GLY A 123 -2.53 -14.46 -5.06
N ILE A 124 -2.44 -13.40 -4.32
CA ILE A 124 -2.44 -13.38 -2.85
C ILE A 124 -3.67 -12.61 -2.41
N PRO A 125 -4.80 -13.32 -2.17
CA PRO A 125 -5.99 -12.69 -1.61
C PRO A 125 -5.75 -12.33 -0.14
N PHE A 126 -6.33 -11.24 0.31
CA PHE A 126 -6.20 -10.82 1.70
C PHE A 126 -7.45 -10.09 2.19
N ASP A 127 -7.64 -10.09 3.50
CA ASP A 127 -8.61 -9.22 4.15
C ASP A 127 -8.11 -7.77 4.10
N PRO A 128 -8.84 -6.84 3.46
CA PRO A 128 -8.34 -5.47 3.26
C PRO A 128 -8.20 -4.70 4.57
N PHE A 129 -9.07 -4.91 5.54
CA PHE A 129 -9.03 -4.17 6.81
C PHE A 129 -7.91 -4.68 7.71
N ALA A 130 -7.76 -5.99 7.80
CA ALA A 130 -6.65 -6.59 8.55
C ALA A 130 -5.30 -6.27 7.90
N MET A 131 -5.26 -6.20 6.56
CA MET A 131 -4.07 -5.76 5.83
C MET A 131 -3.73 -4.29 6.14
N ALA A 132 -4.70 -3.39 6.16
CA ALA A 132 -4.46 -2.00 6.53
C ALA A 132 -3.80 -1.86 7.91
N ALA A 133 -4.30 -2.61 8.89
CA ALA A 133 -3.73 -2.63 10.24
C ALA A 133 -2.29 -3.17 10.27
N LEU A 134 -2.02 -4.25 9.53
CA LEU A 134 -0.66 -4.78 9.39
C LEU A 134 0.29 -3.77 8.76
N LEU A 135 -0.13 -3.08 7.70
CA LEU A 135 0.68 -2.08 7.02
C LEU A 135 1.00 -0.89 7.92
N GLU A 136 0.02 -0.42 8.70
CA GLU A 136 0.22 0.65 9.68
C GLU A 136 1.19 0.22 10.77
N GLU A 137 1.00 -0.97 11.37
CA GLU A 137 1.91 -1.53 12.37
C GLU A 137 3.36 -1.53 11.85
N LYS A 138 3.59 -2.01 10.62
CA LYS A 138 4.92 -2.06 10.02
C LYS A 138 5.59 -0.71 9.85
N LEU A 139 4.82 0.30 9.47
CA LEU A 139 5.34 1.66 9.31
C LEU A 139 5.65 2.30 10.67
N VAL A 140 4.75 2.14 11.64
CA VAL A 140 4.92 2.66 13.00
C VAL A 140 6.13 2.02 13.67
N ASP A 141 6.27 0.70 13.58
CA ASP A 141 7.42 -0.04 14.13
C ASP A 141 8.75 0.39 13.50
N ALA A 142 8.73 0.81 12.23
CA ALA A 142 9.90 1.36 11.55
C ALA A 142 10.17 2.83 11.87
N GLY A 143 9.31 3.49 12.66
CA GLY A 143 9.45 4.89 13.03
C GLY A 143 8.94 5.90 11.99
N VAL A 144 8.10 5.46 11.06
CA VAL A 144 7.44 6.37 10.11
C VAL A 144 6.35 7.17 10.81
N ASN A 145 6.37 8.49 10.66
CA ASN A 145 5.25 9.33 11.06
C ASN A 145 4.18 9.31 9.98
N ILE A 146 2.91 9.18 10.37
CA ILE A 146 1.79 9.08 9.44
C ILE A 146 0.79 10.19 9.71
N LEU A 147 0.42 10.94 8.66
CA LEU A 147 -0.66 11.90 8.70
C LEU A 147 -1.80 11.41 7.81
N TYR A 148 -2.90 11.03 8.43
CA TYR A 148 -4.15 10.69 7.75
C TYR A 148 -5.01 11.92 7.45
N HIS A 149 -5.99 11.75 6.58
CA HIS A 149 -6.93 12.80 6.15
C HIS A 149 -6.23 14.09 5.68
N THR A 150 -5.03 13.94 5.15
CA THR A 150 -4.14 15.05 4.76
C THR A 150 -3.72 14.90 3.30
N ARG A 151 -3.77 16.00 2.56
CA ARG A 151 -3.38 16.03 1.15
C ARG A 151 -2.22 16.96 0.93
N VAL A 152 -1.24 16.51 0.16
CA VAL A 152 -0.23 17.38 -0.42
C VAL A 152 -0.89 18.15 -1.56
N VAL A 153 -0.89 19.47 -1.49
CA VAL A 153 -1.55 20.34 -2.47
C VAL A 153 -0.55 21.15 -3.29
N ASP A 154 0.63 21.38 -2.75
CA ASP A 154 1.70 22.11 -3.43
C ASP A 154 3.07 21.79 -2.83
N VAL A 155 4.13 22.10 -3.55
CA VAL A 155 5.52 21.98 -3.12
C VAL A 155 6.23 23.27 -3.48
N LEU A 156 6.74 23.96 -2.48
CA LEU A 156 7.56 25.16 -2.69
C LEU A 156 9.04 24.74 -2.74
N VAL A 157 9.75 25.16 -3.77
CA VAL A 157 11.17 24.86 -4.01
C VAL A 157 11.97 26.14 -3.96
#